data_221441d1d06072d6abbee26eaeac0a93
#
_entry.id   221441d1d06072d6abbee26eaeac0a93
#
_cell.length_a   1.000
_cell.length_b   1.000
_cell.length_c   1.000
_cell.angle_alpha   90.00
_cell.angle_beta   90.00
_cell.angle_gamma   90.00
#
_symmetry.space_group_name_H-M   'P 1'
#
loop_
_entity.id
_entity.type
_entity.pdbx_description
1 polymer ?
#
loop_
_entity_poly.entity_id
_entity_poly.type
_entity_poly.pdbx_seq_one_letter_code
_entity_poly.pdbx_strand_id
1 'polypeptide(L)'
;LREAKKRGAYILSIVNVVGSSIARESDDVLYTWAGPEIAVATTKAYSTQLVLMDLIALYLGDLLGTIEKTEYDTILHELEVLPEKLERVLASIEDVKYFASRYFNHDSIFFIGRNLDYAMGLEGSLKLKEISYIHSEAYASGELKHGTISLIVDGTLVIALGTYGPLFDKAMSNVVEVQARGANVLALTTESHA
;
A
#
# COMPACT_ATOMS: atom_id res chain seq x y z
N LEU A 1 -22.01 -4.91 -10.77
CA LEU A 1 -22.16 -3.98 -11.88
C LEU A 1 -23.58 -4.04 -12.45
N ARG A 2 -24.05 -5.19 -12.98
CA ARG A 2 -25.39 -5.32 -13.60
C ARG A 2 -26.53 -4.97 -12.64
N GLU A 3 -26.44 -5.37 -11.38
CA GLU A 3 -27.45 -5.05 -10.39
C GLU A 3 -27.49 -3.55 -10.06
N ALA A 4 -26.35 -2.89 -10.00
CA ALA A 4 -26.28 -1.45 -9.82
C ALA A 4 -26.88 -0.69 -11.01
N LYS A 5 -26.60 -1.12 -12.26
CA LYS A 5 -27.23 -0.55 -13.45
C LYS A 5 -28.76 -0.69 -13.47
N LYS A 6 -29.29 -1.86 -13.06
CA LYS A 6 -30.74 -2.05 -12.95
C LYS A 6 -31.38 -1.05 -11.99
N ARG A 7 -30.64 -0.55 -11.02
CA ARG A 7 -31.07 0.48 -10.04
C ARG A 7 -30.76 1.90 -10.48
N GLY A 8 -30.32 2.10 -11.73
CA GLY A 8 -30.04 3.43 -12.29
C GLY A 8 -28.68 4.01 -11.91
N ALA A 9 -27.74 3.20 -11.38
CA ALA A 9 -26.40 3.68 -11.10
C ALA A 9 -25.59 3.83 -12.39
N TYR A 10 -24.87 4.94 -12.50
CA TYR A 10 -23.84 5.15 -13.52
C TYR A 10 -22.57 4.40 -13.14
N ILE A 11 -21.98 3.70 -14.08
CA ILE A 11 -20.83 2.84 -13.82
C ILE A 11 -19.58 3.39 -14.50
N LEU A 12 -18.68 3.93 -13.70
CA LEU A 12 -17.30 4.20 -14.09
C LEU A 12 -16.43 3.05 -13.63
N SER A 13 -15.71 2.42 -14.55
CA SER A 13 -14.81 1.30 -14.21
C SER A 13 -13.35 1.65 -14.46
N ILE A 14 -12.50 1.20 -13.55
CA ILE A 14 -11.04 1.24 -13.65
C ILE A 14 -10.58 -0.17 -13.98
N VAL A 15 -9.98 -0.37 -15.15
CA VAL A 15 -9.58 -1.70 -15.64
C VAL A 15 -8.25 -1.63 -16.39
N ASN A 16 -7.52 -2.74 -16.41
CA ASN A 16 -6.27 -2.86 -17.17
C ASN A 16 -6.49 -3.52 -18.53
N VAL A 17 -7.48 -4.42 -18.66
CA VAL A 17 -7.68 -5.21 -19.89
C VAL A 17 -8.71 -4.54 -20.78
N VAL A 18 -8.25 -4.06 -21.92
CA VAL A 18 -9.11 -3.47 -22.96
C VAL A 18 -10.12 -4.50 -23.46
N GLY A 19 -11.39 -4.09 -23.56
CA GLY A 19 -12.46 -4.96 -24.02
C GLY A 19 -12.86 -6.09 -23.05
N SER A 20 -12.45 -6.03 -21.78
CA SER A 20 -12.90 -6.96 -20.75
C SER A 20 -14.43 -6.90 -20.55
N SER A 21 -15.01 -7.91 -19.93
CA SER A 21 -16.46 -7.93 -19.65
C SER A 21 -16.92 -6.73 -18.84
N ILE A 22 -16.10 -6.30 -17.87
CA ILE A 22 -16.36 -5.11 -17.07
C ILE A 22 -16.35 -3.87 -17.96
N ALA A 23 -15.31 -3.71 -18.82
CA ALA A 23 -15.21 -2.56 -19.72
C ALA A 23 -16.41 -2.46 -20.65
N ARG A 24 -16.86 -3.58 -21.23
CA ARG A 24 -18.01 -3.58 -22.15
C ARG A 24 -19.35 -3.29 -21.47
N GLU A 25 -19.47 -3.57 -20.18
CA GLU A 25 -20.71 -3.36 -19.43
C GLU A 25 -20.73 -2.04 -18.64
N SER A 26 -19.66 -1.26 -18.68
CA SER A 26 -19.57 0.04 -18.00
C SER A 26 -20.11 1.18 -18.88
N ASP A 27 -20.48 2.28 -18.25
CA ASP A 27 -20.89 3.48 -18.95
C ASP A 27 -19.67 4.28 -19.40
N ASP A 28 -18.65 4.37 -18.51
CA ASP A 28 -17.32 4.88 -18.82
C ASP A 28 -16.22 3.97 -18.29
N VAL A 29 -15.03 4.06 -18.91
CA VAL A 29 -13.89 3.23 -18.59
C VAL A 29 -12.60 4.04 -18.56
N LEU A 30 -11.85 3.90 -17.46
CA LEU A 30 -10.48 4.39 -17.34
C LEU A 30 -9.53 3.19 -17.34
N TYR A 31 -8.54 3.22 -18.23
CA TYR A 31 -7.56 2.16 -18.37
C TYR A 31 -6.28 2.50 -17.59
N THR A 32 -5.78 1.54 -16.81
CA THR A 32 -4.53 1.71 -16.04
C THR A 32 -3.27 1.60 -16.89
N TRP A 33 -3.37 1.01 -18.08
CA TRP A 33 -2.25 0.80 -19.01
C TRP A 33 -1.03 0.10 -18.39
N ALA A 34 -1.24 -0.73 -17.36
CA ALA A 34 -0.18 -1.47 -16.68
C ALA A 34 0.45 -2.59 -17.53
N GLY A 35 -0.09 -2.84 -18.72
CA GLY A 35 0.32 -3.94 -19.58
C GLY A 35 -0.17 -5.31 -19.07
N PRO A 36 0.21 -6.42 -19.71
CA PRO A 36 -0.26 -7.75 -19.34
C PRO A 36 0.29 -8.14 -17.94
N GLU A 37 -0.60 -8.63 -17.07
CA GLU A 37 -0.26 -9.20 -15.77
C GLU A 37 0.11 -10.68 -15.99
N ILE A 38 1.32 -11.07 -15.62
CA ILE A 38 1.84 -12.42 -15.84
C ILE A 38 1.86 -13.22 -14.52
N ALA A 39 2.17 -12.55 -13.41
CA ALA A 39 2.21 -13.15 -12.10
C ALA A 39 0.83 -13.12 -11.41
N VAL A 40 0.56 -14.10 -10.54
CA VAL A 40 -0.65 -14.11 -9.69
C VAL A 40 -0.63 -12.94 -8.72
N ALA A 41 0.53 -12.70 -8.08
CA ALA A 41 0.72 -11.57 -7.18
C ALA A 41 0.77 -10.25 -7.96
N THR A 42 -0.33 -9.52 -7.94
CA THR A 42 -0.48 -8.25 -8.62
C THR A 42 0.33 -7.15 -7.93
N THR A 43 1.28 -6.56 -8.63
CA THR A 43 2.10 -5.43 -8.15
C THR A 43 1.85 -4.17 -8.95
N LYS A 44 2.22 -4.17 -10.23
CA LYS A 44 2.08 -3.00 -11.12
C LYS A 44 0.65 -2.56 -11.33
N ALA A 45 -0.31 -3.49 -11.42
CA ALA A 45 -1.71 -3.12 -11.59
C ALA A 45 -2.25 -2.41 -10.34
N TYR A 46 -1.84 -2.82 -9.14
CA TYR A 46 -2.17 -2.12 -7.91
C TYR A 46 -1.61 -0.69 -7.89
N SER A 47 -0.31 -0.52 -8.17
CA SER A 47 0.34 0.80 -8.17
C SER A 47 -0.31 1.75 -9.19
N THR A 48 -0.60 1.27 -10.39
CA THR A 48 -1.25 2.08 -11.43
C THR A 48 -2.70 2.42 -11.10
N GLN A 49 -3.41 1.57 -10.35
CA GLN A 49 -4.74 1.90 -9.82
C GLN A 49 -4.66 3.02 -8.79
N LEU A 50 -3.66 3.00 -7.87
CA LEU A 50 -3.46 4.10 -6.92
C LEU A 50 -3.21 5.42 -7.63
N VAL A 51 -2.28 5.46 -8.58
CA VAL A 51 -2.00 6.67 -9.38
C VAL A 51 -3.27 7.17 -10.09
N LEU A 52 -4.07 6.27 -10.63
CA LEU A 52 -5.32 6.66 -11.30
C LEU A 52 -6.35 7.21 -10.32
N MET A 53 -6.43 6.68 -9.09
CA MET A 53 -7.29 7.23 -8.05
C MET A 53 -6.85 8.63 -7.62
N ASP A 54 -5.54 8.87 -7.50
CA ASP A 54 -5.00 10.21 -7.21
C ASP A 54 -5.33 11.20 -8.34
N LEU A 55 -5.19 10.79 -9.61
CA LEU A 55 -5.56 11.61 -10.75
C LEU A 55 -7.05 11.94 -10.79
N ILE A 56 -7.93 10.98 -10.45
CA ILE A 56 -9.38 11.22 -10.32
C ILE A 56 -9.65 12.21 -9.20
N ALA A 57 -8.99 12.07 -8.05
CA ALA A 57 -9.16 12.98 -6.92
C ALA A 57 -8.71 14.40 -7.27
N LEU A 58 -7.57 14.55 -7.94
CA LEU A 58 -7.08 15.84 -8.44
C LEU A 58 -8.04 16.46 -9.44
N TYR A 59 -8.51 15.70 -10.43
CA TYR A 59 -9.45 16.17 -11.43
C TYR A 59 -10.77 16.66 -10.80
N LEU A 60 -11.32 15.88 -9.87
CA LEU A 60 -12.56 16.27 -9.18
C LEU A 60 -12.33 17.45 -8.23
N GLY A 61 -11.19 17.50 -7.56
CA GLY A 61 -10.81 18.61 -6.69
C GLY A 61 -10.72 19.93 -7.43
N ASP A 62 -10.09 19.94 -8.62
CA ASP A 62 -9.99 21.11 -9.50
C ASP A 62 -11.37 21.50 -10.05
N LEU A 63 -12.13 20.54 -10.58
CA LEU A 63 -13.46 20.75 -11.13
C LEU A 63 -14.45 21.37 -10.12
N LEU A 64 -14.38 20.92 -8.86
CA LEU A 64 -15.26 21.36 -7.78
C LEU A 64 -14.70 22.57 -7.03
N GLY A 65 -13.49 23.03 -7.35
CA GLY A 65 -12.84 24.14 -6.67
C GLY A 65 -12.55 23.85 -5.18
N THR A 66 -12.26 22.58 -4.84
CA THR A 66 -12.00 22.13 -3.46
C THR A 66 -10.52 21.92 -3.16
N ILE A 67 -9.65 22.10 -4.14
CA ILE A 67 -8.19 22.03 -3.99
C ILE A 67 -7.57 23.36 -4.40
N GLU A 68 -6.59 23.82 -3.64
CA GLU A 68 -5.83 25.03 -4.00
C GLU A 68 -4.86 24.71 -5.15
N LYS A 69 -4.68 25.69 -6.07
CA LYS A 69 -3.87 25.49 -7.27
C LYS A 69 -2.43 25.06 -6.97
N THR A 70 -1.84 25.61 -5.92
CA THR A 70 -0.47 25.25 -5.49
C THR A 70 -0.37 23.82 -5.00
N GLU A 71 -1.38 23.33 -4.29
CA GLU A 71 -1.45 21.92 -3.84
C GLU A 71 -1.66 20.99 -5.03
N TYR A 72 -2.58 21.33 -5.93
CA TYR A 72 -2.80 20.60 -7.18
C TYR A 72 -1.50 20.43 -7.98
N ASP A 73 -0.78 21.53 -8.24
CA ASP A 73 0.45 21.51 -9.02
C ASP A 73 1.56 20.71 -8.31
N THR A 74 1.62 20.76 -6.99
CA THR A 74 2.57 19.99 -6.19
C THR A 74 2.31 18.49 -6.33
N ILE A 75 1.07 18.06 -6.13
CA ILE A 75 0.71 16.62 -6.22
C ILE A 75 0.91 16.11 -7.65
N LEU A 76 0.50 16.89 -8.66
CA LEU A 76 0.69 16.52 -10.06
C LEU A 76 2.18 16.33 -10.39
N HIS A 77 3.03 17.26 -9.96
CA HIS A 77 4.47 17.14 -10.14
C HIS A 77 5.05 15.90 -9.43
N GLU A 78 4.59 15.60 -8.22
CA GLU A 78 5.02 14.41 -7.48
C GLU A 78 4.65 13.09 -8.21
N LEU A 79 3.48 13.07 -8.87
CA LEU A 79 3.07 11.94 -9.71
C LEU A 79 3.92 11.84 -10.99
N GLU A 80 4.30 12.96 -11.61
CA GLU A 80 5.16 12.99 -12.79
C GLU A 80 6.55 12.43 -12.52
N VAL A 81 7.14 12.73 -11.35
CA VAL A 81 8.48 12.25 -10.96
C VAL A 81 8.46 10.91 -10.22
N LEU A 82 7.28 10.31 -10.01
CA LEU A 82 7.14 9.03 -9.31
C LEU A 82 7.95 7.88 -9.93
N PRO A 83 8.04 7.73 -11.27
CA PRO A 83 8.87 6.68 -11.86
C PRO A 83 10.32 6.73 -11.42
N GLU A 84 10.94 7.92 -11.41
CA GLU A 84 12.33 8.12 -10.97
C GLU A 84 12.52 7.79 -9.48
N LYS A 85 11.50 8.09 -8.66
CA LYS A 85 11.50 7.73 -7.23
C LYS A 85 11.42 6.21 -7.04
N LEU A 86 10.59 5.54 -7.81
CA LEU A 86 10.47 4.08 -7.79
C LEU A 86 11.78 3.39 -8.23
N GLU A 87 12.45 3.89 -9.26
CA GLU A 87 13.76 3.37 -9.69
C GLU A 87 14.79 3.46 -8.56
N ARG A 88 14.83 4.58 -7.83
CA ARG A 88 15.73 4.73 -6.67
C ARG A 88 15.42 3.73 -5.54
N VAL A 89 14.15 3.52 -5.23
CA VAL A 89 13.74 2.52 -4.23
C VAL A 89 14.14 1.11 -4.67
N LEU A 90 13.92 0.78 -5.95
CA LEU A 90 14.30 -0.53 -6.50
C LEU A 90 15.82 -0.75 -6.53
N ALA A 91 16.61 0.31 -6.57
CA ALA A 91 18.08 0.21 -6.50
C ALA A 91 18.59 -0.30 -5.13
N SER A 92 17.80 -0.17 -4.06
CA SER A 92 18.12 -0.66 -2.70
C SER A 92 17.77 -2.14 -2.45
N ILE A 93 17.53 -2.92 -3.50
CA ILE A 93 17.05 -4.30 -3.42
C ILE A 93 17.99 -5.25 -2.65
N GLU A 94 19.29 -4.97 -2.64
CA GLU A 94 20.26 -5.85 -1.96
C GLU A 94 20.08 -5.84 -0.43
N ASP A 95 19.73 -4.69 0.16
CA ASP A 95 19.41 -4.61 1.60
C ASP A 95 18.16 -5.43 1.93
N VAL A 96 17.15 -5.35 1.06
CA VAL A 96 15.92 -6.14 1.21
C VAL A 96 16.21 -7.64 1.09
N LYS A 97 17.05 -8.06 0.13
CA LYS A 97 17.48 -9.47 -0.03
C LYS A 97 18.24 -9.97 1.18
N TYR A 98 19.17 -9.15 1.69
CA TYR A 98 19.92 -9.50 2.90
C TYR A 98 18.98 -9.72 4.08
N PHE A 99 18.04 -8.81 4.28
CA PHE A 99 17.05 -8.94 5.34
C PHE A 99 16.17 -10.19 5.14
N ALA A 100 15.63 -10.38 3.94
CA ALA A 100 14.81 -11.54 3.61
C ALA A 100 15.55 -12.87 3.88
N SER A 101 16.85 -12.94 3.58
CA SER A 101 17.66 -14.14 3.83
C SER A 101 17.76 -14.53 5.30
N ARG A 102 17.52 -13.60 6.22
CA ARG A 102 17.56 -13.86 7.67
C ARG A 102 16.23 -14.34 8.23
N TYR A 103 15.13 -13.98 7.55
CA TYR A 103 13.78 -14.16 8.10
C TYR A 103 12.84 -15.03 7.26
N PHE A 104 13.35 -15.64 6.16
CA PHE A 104 12.52 -16.45 5.26
C PHE A 104 11.94 -17.73 5.91
N ASN A 105 12.46 -18.16 7.06
CA ASN A 105 12.01 -19.34 7.79
C ASN A 105 10.98 -19.01 8.91
N HIS A 106 10.49 -17.76 9.00
CA HIS A 106 9.48 -17.43 9.98
C HIS A 106 8.11 -17.94 9.55
N ASP A 107 7.36 -18.55 10.48
CA ASP A 107 6.03 -19.08 10.22
C ASP A 107 4.97 -17.98 10.15
N SER A 108 5.22 -16.85 10.80
CA SER A 108 4.28 -15.72 10.86
C SER A 108 5.02 -14.38 10.89
N ILE A 109 4.52 -13.43 10.11
CA ILE A 109 5.07 -12.07 10.00
C ILE A 109 3.94 -11.07 10.15
N PHE A 110 4.15 -10.03 10.95
CA PHE A 110 3.16 -8.98 11.15
C PHE A 110 3.57 -7.69 10.45
N PHE A 111 2.60 -7.05 9.82
CA PHE A 111 2.75 -5.69 9.30
C PHE A 111 2.01 -4.73 10.23
N ILE A 112 2.64 -3.63 10.57
CA ILE A 112 2.00 -2.58 11.38
C ILE A 112 2.19 -1.22 10.75
N GLY A 113 1.18 -0.38 10.83
CA GLY A 113 1.20 0.97 10.30
C GLY A 113 0.04 1.80 10.82
N ARG A 114 0.05 3.09 10.52
CA ARG A 114 -1.05 4.00 10.83
C ARG A 114 -1.55 4.68 9.57
N ASN A 115 -2.88 4.82 9.45
CA ASN A 115 -3.54 5.47 8.32
C ASN A 115 -3.09 4.85 6.98
N LEU A 116 -2.47 5.61 6.08
CA LEU A 116 -2.00 5.13 4.77
C LEU A 116 -0.98 3.99 4.91
N ASP A 117 -0.07 4.07 5.88
CA ASP A 117 0.89 3.00 6.16
C ASP A 117 0.20 1.68 6.55
N TYR A 118 -0.93 1.73 7.26
CA TYR A 118 -1.72 0.53 7.54
C TYR A 118 -2.34 -0.05 6.27
N ALA A 119 -2.90 0.79 5.40
CA ALA A 119 -3.46 0.35 4.12
C ALA A 119 -2.38 -0.32 3.24
N MET A 120 -1.17 0.26 3.19
CA MET A 120 -0.04 -0.34 2.50
C MET A 120 0.43 -1.64 3.16
N GLY A 121 0.36 -1.72 4.48
CA GLY A 121 0.64 -2.94 5.24
C GLY A 121 -0.30 -4.08 4.91
N LEU A 122 -1.59 -3.82 4.68
CA LEU A 122 -2.56 -4.82 4.21
C LEU A 122 -2.16 -5.41 2.86
N GLU A 123 -1.76 -4.56 1.90
CA GLU A 123 -1.29 -5.01 0.59
C GLU A 123 0.05 -5.77 0.69
N GLY A 124 0.99 -5.28 1.50
CA GLY A 124 2.26 -5.96 1.74
C GLY A 124 2.07 -7.36 2.33
N SER A 125 1.19 -7.48 3.33
CA SER A 125 0.82 -8.76 3.92
C SER A 125 0.16 -9.70 2.88
N LEU A 126 -0.73 -9.19 2.03
CA LEU A 126 -1.33 -9.97 0.96
C LEU A 126 -0.27 -10.49 -0.02
N LYS A 127 0.63 -9.61 -0.50
CA LYS A 127 1.72 -10.00 -1.43
C LYS A 127 2.64 -11.05 -0.81
N LEU A 128 2.98 -10.88 0.48
CA LEU A 128 3.82 -11.87 1.17
C LEU A 128 3.15 -13.25 1.20
N LYS A 129 1.89 -13.32 1.54
CA LYS A 129 1.12 -14.58 1.54
C LYS A 129 1.05 -15.23 0.17
N GLU A 130 0.79 -14.44 -0.87
CA GLU A 130 0.65 -14.95 -2.25
C GLU A 130 1.95 -15.52 -2.80
N ILE A 131 3.11 -14.94 -2.43
CA ILE A 131 4.40 -15.29 -3.00
C ILE A 131 5.13 -16.35 -2.17
N SER A 132 5.13 -16.19 -0.83
CA SER A 132 5.96 -17.00 0.07
C SER A 132 5.21 -18.11 0.78
N TYR A 133 3.87 -18.03 0.82
CA TYR A 133 2.98 -18.89 1.65
C TYR A 133 3.20 -18.72 3.17
N ILE A 134 4.03 -17.77 3.60
CA ILE A 134 4.19 -17.43 5.01
C ILE A 134 2.90 -16.75 5.49
N HIS A 135 2.39 -17.19 6.65
CA HIS A 135 1.26 -16.51 7.28
C HIS A 135 1.66 -15.07 7.61
N SER A 136 0.83 -14.12 7.21
CA SER A 136 1.04 -12.73 7.61
C SER A 136 -0.26 -11.99 7.82
N GLU A 137 -0.23 -11.06 8.75
CA GLU A 137 -1.37 -10.18 9.05
C GLU A 137 -0.90 -8.74 9.17
N ALA A 138 -1.78 -7.81 8.80
CA ALA A 138 -1.55 -6.39 8.97
C ALA A 138 -2.51 -5.81 10.01
N TYR A 139 -1.97 -5.01 10.92
CA TYR A 139 -2.73 -4.35 11.98
C TYR A 139 -2.52 -2.84 11.96
N ALA A 140 -3.60 -2.11 12.22
CA ALA A 140 -3.46 -0.72 12.62
C ALA A 140 -2.69 -0.67 13.93
N SER A 141 -1.49 -0.08 13.93
CA SER A 141 -0.55 -0.20 15.04
C SER A 141 -1.12 0.35 16.37
N GLY A 142 -2.04 1.32 16.30
CA GLY A 142 -2.74 1.83 17.49
C GLY A 142 -3.70 0.83 18.12
N GLU A 143 -4.16 -0.19 17.37
CA GLU A 143 -5.12 -1.20 17.84
C GLU A 143 -4.45 -2.45 18.43
N LEU A 144 -3.13 -2.61 18.23
CA LEU A 144 -2.41 -3.80 18.72
C LEU A 144 -2.64 -4.09 20.21
N LYS A 145 -2.57 -3.06 21.04
CA LYS A 145 -2.71 -3.17 22.49
C LYS A 145 -4.08 -3.65 22.97
N HIS A 146 -5.09 -3.63 22.11
CA HIS A 146 -6.45 -4.06 22.43
C HIS A 146 -6.66 -5.58 22.31
N GLY A 147 -5.60 -6.35 22.10
CA GLY A 147 -5.65 -7.81 22.09
C GLY A 147 -4.56 -8.46 21.27
N THR A 148 -4.42 -8.09 20.00
CA THR A 148 -3.55 -8.77 19.03
C THR A 148 -2.05 -8.66 19.35
N ILE A 149 -1.64 -7.74 20.17
CA ILE A 149 -0.26 -7.66 20.68
C ILE A 149 0.16 -8.94 21.44
N SER A 150 -0.79 -9.73 21.92
CA SER A 150 -0.52 -11.03 22.58
C SER A 150 0.11 -12.05 21.63
N LEU A 151 -0.05 -11.88 20.31
CA LEU A 151 0.57 -12.72 19.27
C LEU A 151 2.04 -12.38 19.07
N ILE A 152 2.50 -11.22 19.54
CA ILE A 152 3.89 -10.80 19.47
C ILE A 152 4.64 -11.43 20.65
N VAL A 153 5.51 -12.38 20.33
CA VAL A 153 6.40 -13.07 21.26
C VAL A 153 7.85 -12.85 20.85
N ASP A 154 8.78 -13.30 21.71
CA ASP A 154 10.21 -13.17 21.44
C ASP A 154 10.58 -13.76 20.07
N GLY A 155 11.32 -12.99 19.28
CA GLY A 155 11.72 -13.36 17.91
C GLY A 155 10.67 -13.14 16.82
N THR A 156 9.44 -12.76 17.13
CA THR A 156 8.41 -12.46 16.09
C THR A 156 8.91 -11.36 15.15
N LEU A 157 8.81 -11.58 13.83
CA LEU A 157 9.13 -10.53 12.86
C LEU A 157 7.95 -9.59 12.67
N VAL A 158 8.23 -8.30 12.86
CA VAL A 158 7.27 -7.21 12.63
C VAL A 158 7.85 -6.26 11.59
N ILE A 159 7.12 -6.04 10.51
CA ILE A 159 7.41 -5.03 9.49
C ILE A 159 6.58 -3.78 9.82
N ALA A 160 7.26 -2.73 10.25
CA ALA A 160 6.63 -1.48 10.64
C ALA A 160 6.75 -0.45 9.51
N LEU A 161 5.62 0.09 9.06
CA LEU A 161 5.59 1.18 8.10
C LEU A 161 5.41 2.50 8.85
N GLY A 162 6.33 3.42 8.63
CA GLY A 162 6.38 4.75 9.26
C GLY A 162 6.75 5.82 8.24
N THR A 163 6.02 5.92 7.13
CA THR A 163 6.26 6.90 6.06
C THR A 163 5.33 8.10 6.15
N TYR A 164 4.20 7.96 6.83
CA TYR A 164 3.23 9.04 7.01
C TYR A 164 3.64 9.98 8.15
N GLY A 165 4.33 11.07 7.80
CA GLY A 165 4.94 12.02 8.73
C GLY A 165 4.03 12.50 9.87
N PRO A 166 2.76 12.89 9.64
CA PRO A 166 1.87 13.38 10.70
C PRO A 166 1.61 12.37 11.83
N LEU A 167 1.84 11.09 11.60
CA LEU A 167 1.63 10.03 12.58
C LEU A 167 2.91 9.24 12.92
N PHE A 168 4.07 9.70 12.45
CA PHE A 168 5.34 9.01 12.63
C PHE A 168 5.66 8.73 14.10
N ASP A 169 5.63 9.74 14.97
CA ASP A 169 5.93 9.56 16.42
C ASP A 169 5.00 8.54 17.09
N LYS A 170 3.72 8.55 16.68
CA LYS A 170 2.75 7.58 17.19
C LYS A 170 3.02 6.17 16.66
N ALA A 171 3.47 6.04 15.42
CA ALA A 171 3.87 4.76 14.84
C ALA A 171 5.11 4.22 15.56
N MET A 172 6.11 5.07 15.82
CA MET A 172 7.33 4.69 16.55
C MET A 172 7.04 4.29 17.99
N SER A 173 6.10 4.94 18.67
CA SER A 173 5.65 4.50 19.99
C SER A 173 5.14 3.04 19.96
N ASN A 174 4.40 2.66 18.91
CA ASN A 174 3.94 1.27 18.78
C ASN A 174 5.08 0.30 18.39
N VAL A 175 6.09 0.77 17.67
CA VAL A 175 7.31 -0.02 17.44
C VAL A 175 7.99 -0.38 18.75
N VAL A 176 8.14 0.59 19.65
CA VAL A 176 8.70 0.35 21.01
C VAL A 176 7.86 -0.67 21.78
N GLU A 177 6.53 -0.62 21.67
CA GLU A 177 5.63 -1.57 22.33
C GLU A 177 5.88 -3.02 21.86
N VAL A 178 6.04 -3.26 20.56
CA VAL A 178 6.31 -4.61 20.04
C VAL A 178 7.74 -5.06 20.32
N GLN A 179 8.73 -4.15 20.30
CA GLN A 179 10.10 -4.45 20.67
C GLN A 179 10.22 -4.84 22.14
N ALA A 180 9.47 -4.19 23.03
CA ALA A 180 9.42 -4.54 24.46
C ALA A 180 8.90 -5.96 24.72
N ARG A 181 8.24 -6.58 23.74
CA ARG A 181 7.79 -7.99 23.76
C ARG A 181 8.76 -8.94 23.07
N GLY A 182 9.92 -8.46 22.63
CA GLY A 182 10.94 -9.28 21.98
C GLY A 182 10.79 -9.38 20.46
N ALA A 183 9.97 -8.55 19.81
CA ALA A 183 9.86 -8.55 18.36
C ALA A 183 11.16 -8.10 17.67
N ASN A 184 11.50 -8.77 16.57
CA ASN A 184 12.45 -8.25 15.61
C ASN A 184 11.71 -7.29 14.69
N VAL A 185 12.13 -6.03 14.61
CA VAL A 185 11.43 -5.02 13.81
C VAL A 185 12.27 -4.62 12.61
N LEU A 186 11.65 -4.73 11.41
CA LEU A 186 12.09 -4.04 10.21
C LEU A 186 11.24 -2.79 10.03
N ALA A 187 11.84 -1.61 10.11
CA ALA A 187 11.16 -0.37 9.86
C ALA A 187 11.39 0.11 8.42
N LEU A 188 10.30 0.41 7.71
CA LEU A 188 10.29 1.13 6.44
C LEU A 188 9.89 2.58 6.72
N THR A 189 10.80 3.50 6.49
CA THR A 189 10.62 4.92 6.81
C THR A 189 11.25 5.82 5.76
N THR A 190 11.08 7.12 5.90
CA THR A 190 11.73 8.11 5.04
C THR A 190 13.13 8.44 5.54
N GLU A 191 14.02 8.92 4.67
CA GLU A 191 15.40 9.32 5.03
C GLU A 191 15.45 10.34 6.17
N SER A 192 14.44 11.21 6.26
CA SER A 192 14.34 12.21 7.33
C SER A 192 14.07 11.63 8.71
N HIS A 193 13.70 10.36 8.79
CA HIS A 193 13.35 9.64 10.02
C HIS A 193 14.20 8.37 10.25
N ALA A 194 15.20 8.14 9.39
CA ALA A 194 16.10 6.97 9.47
C ALA A 194 17.19 7.13 10.52
#